data_8929f0d42248a2c6eae443fe8210f3ee
#
_entry.id   8929f0d42248a2c6eae443fe8210f3ee
#
_cell.length_a   1.000
_cell.length_b   1.000
_cell.length_c   1.000
_cell.angle_alpha   90.00
_cell.angle_beta   90.00
_cell.angle_gamma   90.00
#
_symmetry.space_group_name_H-M   'P 1'
#
loop_
_entity.id
_entity.type
_entity.pdbx_description
1 polymer ?
#
loop_
_entity_poly.entity_id
_entity_poly.type
_entity_poly.pdbx_seq_one_letter_code
_entity_poly.pdbx_strand_id
1 'polypeptide(L)'
;MEEYDGLKLKDGVTTWLNGALNDPIVQILAKNSQLTKTQLETLLIDVLSENISGKQLNYDEKAALRLTRAKISRGSFNRTLKQSRENVIKSIYTVLLLGYLGVFETTTLDPYLEIANKLHDYVEAHQDIPSKEEELKDHLKVIEIIRNELETSLKRLSSPSEEAL
;
A
#
# COMPACT_ATOMS: atom_id res chain seq x y z
N MET A 1 32.45 5.00 11.39
CA MET A 1 32.05 4.27 10.17
C MET A 1 30.61 3.79 10.28
N GLU A 2 30.14 3.27 11.40
CA GLU A 2 28.73 2.84 11.61
C GLU A 2 27.71 3.98 11.61
N GLU A 3 28.08 5.17 12.13
CA GLU A 3 27.19 6.34 12.17
C GLU A 3 26.91 6.93 10.78
N TYR A 4 27.90 6.88 9.87
CA TYR A 4 27.80 7.34 8.49
C TYR A 4 26.93 6.40 7.63
N ASP A 5 26.99 5.10 7.92
CA ASP A 5 26.17 4.07 7.24
C ASP A 5 24.70 4.13 7.70
N GLY A 6 24.48 4.43 8.99
CA GLY A 6 23.13 4.66 9.54
C GLY A 6 22.42 5.91 8.97
N LEU A 7 23.17 6.98 8.67
CA LEU A 7 22.61 8.19 8.05
C LEU A 7 22.18 7.93 6.60
N LYS A 8 23.02 7.27 5.81
CA LYS A 8 22.69 6.90 4.42
C LYS A 8 21.49 5.98 4.33
N LEU A 9 21.38 5.03 5.25
CA LEU A 9 20.23 4.14 5.34
C LEU A 9 18.94 4.90 5.64
N LYS A 10 18.98 5.79 6.62
CA LYS A 10 17.83 6.61 7.00
C LYS A 10 17.37 7.48 5.83
N ASP A 11 18.29 8.11 5.11
CA ASP A 11 18.00 8.94 3.95
C ASP A 11 17.40 8.12 2.81
N GLY A 12 17.93 6.92 2.52
CA GLY A 12 17.39 6.02 1.51
C GLY A 12 15.96 5.57 1.82
N VAL A 13 15.72 5.09 3.05
CA VAL A 13 14.38 4.68 3.50
C VAL A 13 13.42 5.86 3.52
N THR A 14 13.85 7.03 3.97
CA THR A 14 13.05 8.25 4.01
C THR A 14 12.62 8.69 2.61
N THR A 15 13.55 8.70 1.66
CA THR A 15 13.29 9.07 0.25
C THR A 15 12.29 8.09 -0.36
N TRP A 16 12.50 6.80 -0.18
CA TRP A 16 11.61 5.78 -0.69
C TRP A 16 10.20 5.86 -0.06
N LEU A 17 10.09 5.99 1.27
CA LEU A 17 8.82 6.15 1.97
C LEU A 17 8.04 7.38 1.50
N ASN A 18 8.72 8.51 1.32
CA ASN A 18 8.10 9.73 0.80
C ASN A 18 7.59 9.51 -0.62
N GLY A 19 8.35 8.87 -1.49
CA GLY A 19 7.92 8.50 -2.82
C GLY A 19 6.67 7.62 -2.78
N ALA A 20 6.72 6.51 -2.05
CA ALA A 20 5.61 5.56 -1.94
C ALA A 20 4.34 6.18 -1.33
N LEU A 21 4.46 6.96 -0.25
CA LEU A 21 3.29 7.57 0.42
C LEU A 21 2.68 8.75 -0.37
N ASN A 22 3.44 9.34 -1.30
CA ASN A 22 2.96 10.42 -2.16
C ASN A 22 2.53 9.91 -3.56
N ASP A 23 2.75 8.62 -3.85
CA ASP A 23 2.26 8.02 -5.08
C ASP A 23 0.73 8.13 -5.17
N PRO A 24 0.16 8.65 -6.29
CA PRO A 24 -1.26 8.87 -6.43
C PRO A 24 -2.10 7.59 -6.32
N ILE A 25 -1.59 6.46 -6.81
CA ILE A 25 -2.27 5.16 -6.74
C ILE A 25 -2.28 4.68 -5.28
N VAL A 26 -1.14 4.75 -4.60
CA VAL A 26 -1.05 4.41 -3.18
C VAL A 26 -2.00 5.25 -2.34
N GLN A 27 -2.13 6.55 -2.62
CA GLN A 27 -3.07 7.42 -1.92
C GLN A 27 -4.52 7.02 -2.13
N ILE A 28 -4.91 6.65 -3.36
CA ILE A 28 -6.26 6.18 -3.66
C ILE A 28 -6.54 4.86 -2.93
N LEU A 29 -5.65 3.89 -3.03
CA LEU A 29 -5.81 2.59 -2.37
C LEU A 29 -5.82 2.74 -0.85
N ALA A 30 -4.92 3.54 -0.28
CA ALA A 30 -4.84 3.77 1.16
C ALA A 30 -6.12 4.45 1.70
N LYS A 31 -6.64 5.45 0.98
CA LYS A 31 -7.88 6.15 1.36
C LYS A 31 -9.09 5.22 1.45
N ASN A 32 -9.15 4.20 0.59
CA ASN A 32 -10.24 3.24 0.52
C ASN A 32 -9.95 1.93 1.30
N SER A 33 -8.78 1.82 1.94
CA SER A 33 -8.41 0.67 2.76
C SER A 33 -8.80 0.85 4.23
N GLN A 34 -8.63 -0.22 5.02
CA GLN A 34 -8.80 -0.20 6.48
C GLN A 34 -7.53 0.29 7.21
N LEU A 35 -6.54 0.79 6.48
CA LEU A 35 -5.28 1.26 7.04
C LEU A 35 -5.26 2.79 7.17
N THR A 36 -4.98 3.30 8.36
CA THR A 36 -4.62 4.71 8.52
C THR A 36 -3.25 4.98 7.89
N LYS A 37 -2.96 6.24 7.54
CA LYS A 37 -1.64 6.65 7.02
C LYS A 37 -0.50 6.19 7.93
N THR A 38 -0.68 6.31 9.25
CA THR A 38 0.28 5.88 10.26
C THR A 38 0.49 4.36 10.27
N GLN A 39 -0.59 3.59 10.10
CA GLN A 39 -0.54 2.14 10.03
C GLN A 39 0.13 1.67 8.73
N LEU A 40 -0.20 2.28 7.60
CA LEU A 40 0.44 1.99 6.32
C LEU A 40 1.94 2.26 6.39
N GLU A 41 2.35 3.44 6.84
CA GLU A 41 3.76 3.80 7.01
C GLU A 41 4.51 2.79 7.91
N THR A 42 3.91 2.42 9.04
CA THR A 42 4.53 1.46 9.98
C THR A 42 4.70 0.07 9.34
N LEU A 43 3.71 -0.37 8.58
CA LEU A 43 3.75 -1.66 7.86
C LEU A 43 4.82 -1.64 6.77
N LEU A 44 4.90 -0.55 5.99
CA LEU A 44 5.91 -0.38 4.94
C LEU A 44 7.33 -0.39 5.53
N ILE A 45 7.55 0.31 6.64
CA ILE A 45 8.84 0.30 7.33
C ILE A 45 9.20 -1.13 7.77
N ASP A 46 8.26 -1.87 8.35
CA ASP A 46 8.52 -3.22 8.85
C ASP A 46 8.89 -4.20 7.73
N VAL A 47 8.16 -4.15 6.60
CA VAL A 47 8.33 -5.10 5.50
C VAL A 47 9.52 -4.75 4.61
N LEU A 48 9.74 -3.46 4.32
CA LEU A 48 10.62 -3.04 3.24
C LEU A 48 11.94 -2.43 3.71
N SER A 49 12.02 -1.97 4.98
CA SER A 49 13.26 -1.37 5.47
C SER A 49 14.45 -2.34 5.47
N GLU A 50 14.20 -3.62 5.69
CA GLU A 50 15.25 -4.66 5.65
C GLU A 50 15.74 -4.91 4.22
N ASN A 51 14.84 -4.89 3.23
CA ASN A 51 15.19 -5.02 1.83
C ASN A 51 16.05 -3.85 1.34
N ILE A 52 15.71 -2.63 1.76
CA ILE A 52 16.45 -1.43 1.40
C ILE A 52 17.80 -1.36 2.11
N SER A 53 17.84 -1.77 3.39
CA SER A 53 19.05 -1.70 4.21
C SER A 53 20.04 -2.83 3.95
N GLY A 54 19.58 -3.95 3.39
CA GLY A 54 20.38 -5.16 3.25
C GLY A 54 20.72 -5.84 4.58
N LYS A 55 20.14 -5.39 5.70
CA LYS A 55 20.34 -5.95 7.04
C LYS A 55 19.05 -6.00 7.84
N GLN A 56 19.00 -6.92 8.81
CA GLN A 56 17.90 -6.97 9.76
C GLN A 56 17.95 -5.76 10.71
N LEU A 57 16.83 -5.04 10.83
CA LEU A 57 16.66 -3.88 11.71
C LEU A 57 15.87 -4.28 12.96
N ASN A 58 16.33 -3.82 14.11
CA ASN A 58 15.56 -3.95 15.35
C ASN A 58 14.40 -2.92 15.39
N TYR A 59 13.46 -3.11 16.33
CA TYR A 59 12.27 -2.25 16.39
C TYR A 59 12.55 -0.81 16.82
N ASP A 60 13.65 -0.52 17.50
CA ASP A 60 14.05 0.84 17.84
C ASP A 60 14.57 1.55 16.58
N GLU A 61 15.36 0.86 15.76
CA GLU A 61 15.80 1.36 14.46
C GLU A 61 14.61 1.59 13.51
N LYS A 62 13.69 0.63 13.41
CA LYS A 62 12.45 0.78 12.61
C LYS A 62 11.59 1.95 13.11
N ALA A 63 11.45 2.13 14.42
CA ALA A 63 10.71 3.24 14.99
C ALA A 63 11.33 4.61 14.67
N ALA A 64 12.66 4.68 14.54
CA ALA A 64 13.37 5.90 14.17
C ALA A 64 13.19 6.30 12.70
N LEU A 65 12.72 5.39 11.83
CA LEU A 65 12.47 5.65 10.41
C LEU A 65 11.10 6.32 10.14
N ARG A 66 10.23 6.47 11.17
CA ARG A 66 8.91 7.09 11.01
C ARG A 66 9.01 8.54 10.56
N LEU A 67 8.23 8.90 9.52
CA LEU A 67 8.14 10.26 8.97
C LEU A 67 7.03 11.07 9.64
N THR A 68 5.86 10.45 9.85
CA THR A 68 4.65 11.16 10.33
C THR A 68 4.77 11.60 11.79
N ARG A 69 5.62 10.97 12.57
CA ARG A 69 5.86 11.31 13.97
C ARG A 69 7.28 10.97 14.38
N ALA A 70 8.12 11.99 14.47
CA ALA A 70 9.49 11.82 14.97
C ALA A 70 9.50 11.29 16.42
N LYS A 71 10.48 10.43 16.74
CA LYS A 71 10.73 9.92 18.10
C LYS A 71 9.55 9.18 18.76
N ILE A 72 9.00 8.20 18.08
CA ILE A 72 8.07 7.27 18.73
C ILE A 72 8.85 6.20 19.50
N SER A 73 8.26 5.71 20.60
CA SER A 73 8.84 4.59 21.34
C SER A 73 8.65 3.27 20.56
N ARG A 74 9.56 2.31 20.80
CA ARG A 74 9.43 0.92 20.33
C ARG A 74 8.05 0.33 20.63
N GLY A 75 7.53 0.55 21.85
CA GLY A 75 6.21 0.05 22.25
C GLY A 75 5.07 0.64 21.42
N SER A 76 5.16 1.94 21.08
CA SER A 76 4.18 2.60 20.20
C SER A 76 4.26 2.08 18.77
N PHE A 77 5.47 1.87 18.25
CA PHE A 77 5.68 1.27 16.92
C PHE A 77 5.07 -0.14 16.84
N ASN A 78 5.39 -1.01 17.79
CA ASN A 78 4.89 -2.39 17.83
C ASN A 78 3.38 -2.46 17.97
N ARG A 79 2.76 -1.57 18.76
CA ARG A 79 1.30 -1.50 18.87
C ARG A 79 0.66 -1.14 17.54
N THR A 80 1.19 -0.12 16.86
CA THR A 80 0.68 0.30 15.56
C THR A 80 0.87 -0.80 14.51
N LEU A 81 2.03 -1.47 14.50
CA LEU A 81 2.33 -2.58 13.59
C LEU A 81 1.35 -3.75 13.80
N LYS A 82 1.10 -4.12 15.06
CA LYS A 82 0.13 -5.17 15.39
C LYS A 82 -1.26 -4.82 14.85
N GLN A 83 -1.73 -3.60 15.09
CA GLN A 83 -3.03 -3.12 14.58
C GLN A 83 -3.07 -3.12 13.05
N SER A 84 -1.99 -2.72 12.38
CA SER A 84 -1.91 -2.75 10.92
C SER A 84 -2.07 -4.17 10.38
N ARG A 85 -1.34 -5.13 10.94
CA ARG A 85 -1.41 -6.54 10.56
C ARG A 85 -2.80 -7.14 10.83
N GLU A 86 -3.41 -6.81 11.97
CA GLU A 86 -4.77 -7.24 12.29
C GLU A 86 -5.80 -6.71 11.29
N ASN A 87 -5.66 -5.45 10.86
CA ASN A 87 -6.55 -4.86 9.87
C ASN A 87 -6.41 -5.55 8.50
N VAL A 88 -5.19 -5.86 8.05
CA VAL A 88 -4.96 -6.62 6.82
C VAL A 88 -5.61 -8.01 6.91
N ILE A 89 -5.38 -8.73 8.01
CA ILE A 89 -5.96 -10.06 8.21
C ILE A 89 -7.49 -10.01 8.21
N LYS A 90 -8.09 -9.04 8.90
CA LYS A 90 -9.55 -8.86 8.93
C LYS A 90 -10.13 -8.56 7.55
N SER A 91 -9.42 -7.76 6.74
CA SER A 91 -9.85 -7.49 5.36
C SER A 91 -9.87 -8.76 4.52
N ILE A 92 -8.85 -9.61 4.63
CA ILE A 92 -8.81 -10.92 3.95
C ILE A 92 -9.95 -11.82 4.43
N TYR A 93 -10.18 -11.93 5.74
CA TYR A 93 -11.31 -12.69 6.27
C TYR A 93 -12.66 -12.18 5.77
N THR A 94 -12.83 -10.88 5.64
CA THR A 94 -14.06 -10.29 5.08
C THR A 94 -14.28 -10.75 3.64
N VAL A 95 -13.26 -10.71 2.80
CA VAL A 95 -13.34 -11.17 1.41
C VAL A 95 -13.68 -12.66 1.35
N LEU A 96 -13.02 -13.50 2.16
CA LEU A 96 -13.28 -14.93 2.22
C LEU A 96 -14.71 -15.23 2.70
N LEU A 97 -15.19 -14.53 3.72
CA LEU A 97 -16.54 -14.68 4.24
C LEU A 97 -17.60 -14.37 3.18
N LEU A 98 -17.45 -13.25 2.47
CA LEU A 98 -18.39 -12.84 1.43
C LEU A 98 -18.36 -13.80 0.23
N GLY A 99 -17.19 -14.32 -0.14
CA GLY A 99 -17.07 -15.37 -1.14
C GLY A 99 -17.75 -16.66 -0.72
N TYR A 100 -17.59 -17.10 0.54
CA TYR A 100 -18.24 -18.28 1.08
C TYR A 100 -19.77 -18.15 1.12
N LEU A 101 -20.29 -16.96 1.42
CA LEU A 101 -21.73 -16.68 1.46
C LEU A 101 -22.34 -16.48 0.07
N GLY A 102 -21.55 -16.50 -1.01
CA GLY A 102 -22.04 -16.29 -2.37
C GLY A 102 -22.51 -14.86 -2.65
N VAL A 103 -22.01 -13.89 -1.86
CA VAL A 103 -22.32 -12.46 -2.08
C VAL A 103 -21.60 -11.94 -3.32
N PHE A 104 -20.46 -12.51 -3.69
CA PHE A 104 -19.78 -12.22 -4.93
C PHE A 104 -20.35 -13.04 -6.06
N GLU A 105 -20.55 -12.44 -7.23
CA GLU A 105 -21.03 -13.13 -8.45
C GLU A 105 -20.14 -14.32 -8.84
N THR A 106 -18.87 -14.25 -8.50
CA THR A 106 -17.90 -15.32 -8.66
C THR A 106 -17.28 -15.69 -7.31
N THR A 107 -17.14 -16.98 -7.06
CA THR A 107 -16.41 -17.51 -5.87
C THR A 107 -14.89 -17.34 -6.01
N THR A 108 -14.42 -16.77 -7.13
CA THR A 108 -13.02 -16.61 -7.44
C THR A 108 -12.55 -15.20 -7.12
N LEU A 109 -11.30 -15.10 -6.64
CA LEU A 109 -10.62 -13.81 -6.44
C LEU A 109 -9.93 -13.31 -7.73
N ASP A 110 -10.11 -14.01 -8.85
CA ASP A 110 -9.45 -13.74 -10.13
C ASP A 110 -9.62 -12.28 -10.60
N PRO A 111 -10.81 -11.64 -10.54
CA PRO A 111 -10.96 -10.25 -10.95
C PRO A 111 -10.10 -9.28 -10.12
N TYR A 112 -9.92 -9.57 -8.82
CA TYR A 112 -9.10 -8.73 -7.93
C TYR A 112 -7.62 -8.96 -8.16
N LEU A 113 -7.22 -10.21 -8.42
CA LEU A 113 -5.85 -10.56 -8.79
C LEU A 113 -5.48 -9.93 -10.13
N GLU A 114 -6.39 -9.90 -11.10
CA GLU A 114 -6.18 -9.23 -12.38
C GLU A 114 -5.93 -7.72 -12.21
N ILE A 115 -6.73 -7.05 -11.38
CA ILE A 115 -6.52 -5.63 -11.05
C ILE A 115 -5.16 -5.43 -10.34
N ALA A 116 -4.84 -6.29 -9.37
CA ALA A 116 -3.55 -6.21 -8.66
C ALA A 116 -2.35 -6.41 -9.60
N ASN A 117 -2.44 -7.35 -10.55
CA ASN A 117 -1.41 -7.58 -11.54
C ASN A 117 -1.26 -6.38 -12.49
N LYS A 118 -2.36 -5.81 -12.99
CA LYS A 118 -2.31 -4.59 -13.82
C LYS A 118 -1.66 -3.41 -13.09
N LEU A 119 -1.94 -3.26 -11.79
CA LEU A 119 -1.29 -2.24 -10.98
C LEU A 119 0.20 -2.50 -10.81
N HIS A 120 0.59 -3.76 -10.61
CA HIS A 120 1.99 -4.17 -10.49
C HIS A 120 2.76 -3.92 -11.80
N ASP A 121 2.22 -4.38 -12.93
CA ASP A 121 2.81 -4.17 -14.26
C ASP A 121 2.96 -2.67 -14.57
N TYR A 122 1.97 -1.86 -14.16
CA TYR A 122 2.05 -0.42 -14.32
C TYR A 122 3.18 0.20 -13.49
N VAL A 123 3.33 -0.21 -12.24
CA VAL A 123 4.41 0.27 -11.34
C VAL A 123 5.77 -0.14 -11.91
N GLU A 124 5.93 -1.38 -12.38
CA GLU A 124 7.19 -1.85 -12.99
C GLU A 124 7.54 -1.07 -14.27
N ALA A 125 6.55 -0.80 -15.12
CA ALA A 125 6.76 -0.05 -16.36
C ALA A 125 7.11 1.43 -16.13
N HIS A 126 6.77 2.00 -14.97
CA HIS A 126 6.91 3.43 -14.66
C HIS A 126 7.76 3.68 -13.40
N GLN A 127 8.72 2.80 -13.10
CA GLN A 127 9.64 2.98 -11.96
C GLN A 127 10.51 4.25 -12.06
N ASP A 128 10.76 4.73 -13.28
CA ASP A 128 11.43 6.00 -13.51
C ASP A 128 10.38 7.10 -13.72
N ILE A 129 10.27 8.02 -12.77
CA ILE A 129 9.38 9.19 -12.88
C ILE A 129 9.76 9.98 -14.12
N PRO A 130 8.83 10.18 -15.08
CA PRO A 130 9.13 10.91 -16.31
C PRO A 130 9.55 12.34 -16.01
N SER A 131 10.70 12.74 -16.54
CA SER A 131 11.25 14.08 -16.36
C SER A 131 10.62 15.11 -17.32
N LYS A 132 9.72 14.69 -18.22
CA LYS A 132 9.14 15.53 -19.27
C LYS A 132 7.64 15.74 -19.03
N GLU A 133 7.18 16.95 -19.29
CA GLU A 133 5.81 17.42 -19.05
C GLU A 133 4.74 16.64 -19.86
N GLU A 134 5.09 16.11 -21.02
CA GLU A 134 4.23 15.28 -21.86
C GLU A 134 4.01 13.89 -21.28
N GLU A 135 5.09 13.27 -20.79
CA GLU A 135 5.07 11.96 -20.13
C GLU A 135 4.28 12.03 -18.81
N LEU A 136 4.33 13.16 -18.10
CA LEU A 136 3.53 13.40 -16.89
C LEU A 136 2.03 13.43 -17.18
N LYS A 137 1.60 13.99 -18.31
CA LYS A 137 0.18 14.01 -18.71
C LYS A 137 -0.35 12.61 -19.04
N ASP A 138 0.45 11.79 -19.70
CA ASP A 138 0.08 10.41 -20.02
C ASP A 138 0.06 9.55 -18.76
N HIS A 139 0.97 9.77 -17.84
CA HIS A 139 0.97 9.15 -16.52
C HIS A 139 -0.32 9.47 -15.73
N LEU A 140 -0.75 10.73 -15.71
CA LEU A 140 -2.00 11.15 -15.05
C LEU A 140 -3.24 10.51 -15.69
N LYS A 141 -3.27 10.35 -17.03
CA LYS A 141 -4.37 9.66 -17.71
C LYS A 141 -4.47 8.19 -17.33
N VAL A 142 -3.32 7.50 -17.23
CA VAL A 142 -3.30 6.08 -16.81
C VAL A 142 -3.77 5.94 -15.36
N ILE A 143 -3.34 6.82 -14.47
CA ILE A 143 -3.83 6.87 -13.08
C ILE A 143 -5.36 7.04 -13.04
N GLU A 144 -5.90 7.92 -13.87
CA GLU A 144 -7.35 8.17 -13.94
C GLU A 144 -8.12 6.94 -14.47
N ILE A 145 -7.58 6.25 -15.47
CA ILE A 145 -8.16 4.99 -16.00
C ILE A 145 -8.17 3.92 -14.89
N ILE A 146 -7.04 3.69 -14.22
CA ILE A 146 -6.92 2.70 -13.13
C ILE A 146 -7.89 3.04 -12.00
N ARG A 147 -8.00 4.32 -11.63
CA ARG A 147 -8.95 4.78 -10.62
C ARG A 147 -10.38 4.46 -11.00
N ASN A 148 -10.77 4.75 -12.25
CA ASN A 148 -12.12 4.51 -12.74
C ASN A 148 -12.43 3.00 -12.81
N GLU A 149 -11.49 2.17 -13.22
CA GLU A 149 -11.63 0.71 -13.21
C GLU A 149 -11.81 0.16 -11.80
N LEU A 150 -10.99 0.61 -10.84
CA LEU A 150 -11.10 0.22 -9.44
C LEU A 150 -12.45 0.65 -8.84
N GLU A 151 -12.84 1.91 -9.02
CA GLU A 151 -14.12 2.42 -8.52
C GLU A 151 -15.32 1.68 -9.14
N THR A 152 -15.26 1.37 -10.43
CA THR A 152 -16.33 0.65 -11.13
C THR A 152 -16.42 -0.79 -10.64
N SER A 153 -15.31 -1.49 -10.51
CA SER A 153 -15.26 -2.87 -10.03
C SER A 153 -15.72 -2.98 -8.57
N LEU A 154 -15.34 -2.01 -7.72
CA LEU A 154 -15.77 -1.99 -6.32
C LEU A 154 -17.24 -1.58 -6.17
N LYS A 155 -17.77 -0.70 -7.02
CA LYS A 155 -19.20 -0.35 -7.03
C LYS A 155 -20.09 -1.52 -7.40
N ARG A 156 -19.68 -2.38 -8.32
CA ARG A 156 -20.40 -3.61 -8.67
C ARG A 156 -20.55 -4.55 -7.47
N LEU A 157 -19.59 -4.58 -6.55
CA LEU A 157 -19.68 -5.35 -5.32
C LEU A 157 -20.64 -4.78 -4.29
N SER A 158 -20.89 -3.47 -4.32
CA SER A 158 -21.80 -2.79 -3.38
C SER A 158 -23.22 -2.65 -3.91
N SER A 159 -23.47 -2.97 -5.19
CA SER A 159 -24.80 -2.94 -5.78
C SER A 159 -25.41 -4.34 -5.73
N PRO A 160 -26.62 -4.51 -5.19
CA PRO A 160 -27.32 -5.80 -5.29
C PRO A 160 -27.48 -6.12 -6.79
N SER A 161 -27.18 -7.37 -7.17
CA SER A 161 -27.44 -7.83 -8.53
C SER A 161 -28.94 -7.74 -8.80
N GLU A 162 -29.35 -7.06 -9.87
CA GLU A 162 -30.75 -6.98 -10.27
C GLU A 162 -31.36 -8.37 -10.62
N GLU A 163 -30.54 -9.41 -10.72
CA GLU A 163 -30.94 -10.78 -11.02
C GLU A 163 -31.26 -11.62 -9.77
N ALA A 164 -31.18 -11.09 -8.55
CA ALA A 164 -31.47 -11.81 -7.31
C ALA A 164 -32.90 -11.62 -6.80
N LEU A 165 -33.81 -11.12 -7.61
CA LEU A 165 -35.27 -11.06 -7.42
C LEU A 165 -35.95 -11.76 -8.57
#